data_cc18348e38e1435c01b39f2925e94402
#
_entry.id   cc18348e38e1435c01b39f2925e94402
#
_cell.length_a   1.000
_cell.length_b   1.000
_cell.length_c   1.000
_cell.angle_alpha   90.00
_cell.angle_beta   90.00
_cell.angle_gamma   90.00
#
_symmetry.space_group_name_H-M   'P 1'
#
loop_
_entity.id
_entity.type
_entity.pdbx_description
1 polymer ?
#
loop_
_entity_poly.entity_id
_entity_poly.type
_entity_poly.pdbx_seq_one_letter_code
_entity_poly.pdbx_strand_id
1 'polypeptide(L)'
;MKQSRKVLVTLFTVIVLAVVGVFAWFFLHVFEGEPPEVTLEPLPEYLSEGSRFTLEAGDEKGGLRSLRVSIEQAGRETTVVEKTFPYQGLFNSDGVHRHRETFEIDPNALNLAQGRAELKVEVFDHSRRGGGDGNQT
;
A
#
# COMPACT_ATOMS: atom_id res chain seq x y z
N MET A 1 19.77 19.85 50.24
CA MET A 1 19.48 20.60 48.98
C MET A 1 20.24 20.06 47.73
N LYS A 2 21.48 19.65 47.77
CA LYS A 2 22.19 19.11 46.59
C LYS A 2 21.65 17.76 46.08
N GLN A 3 21.13 16.92 46.97
CA GLN A 3 20.64 15.58 46.63
C GLN A 3 19.29 15.59 45.88
N SER A 4 18.37 16.47 46.29
CA SER A 4 17.06 16.65 45.63
C SER A 4 17.21 17.19 44.19
N ARG A 5 18.20 18.08 43.97
CA ARG A 5 18.48 18.59 42.62
C ARG A 5 19.01 17.54 41.67
N LYS A 6 19.85 16.60 42.14
CA LYS A 6 20.32 15.49 41.36
C LYS A 6 19.17 14.52 40.96
N VAL A 7 18.30 14.22 41.92
CA VAL A 7 17.11 13.38 41.68
C VAL A 7 16.19 14.03 40.65
N LEU A 8 15.95 15.34 40.79
CA LEU A 8 15.12 16.10 39.84
C LEU A 8 15.69 16.07 38.39
N VAL A 9 17.01 16.30 38.27
CA VAL A 9 17.70 16.28 36.98
C VAL A 9 17.63 14.87 36.37
N THR A 10 17.88 13.84 37.17
CA THR A 10 17.80 12.45 36.69
C THR A 10 16.38 12.11 36.21
N LEU A 11 15.36 12.45 36.99
CA LEU A 11 13.95 12.26 36.61
C LEU A 11 13.59 12.98 35.31
N PHE A 12 14.01 14.24 35.19
CA PHE A 12 13.80 15.00 33.96
C PHE A 12 14.48 14.38 32.77
N THR A 13 15.73 13.93 32.92
CA THR A 13 16.46 13.24 31.84
C THR A 13 15.75 11.95 31.38
N VAL A 14 15.27 11.15 32.34
CA VAL A 14 14.52 9.92 32.02
C VAL A 14 13.22 10.23 31.27
N ILE A 15 12.49 11.26 31.69
CA ILE A 15 11.26 11.68 30.99
C ILE A 15 11.57 12.14 29.57
N VAL A 16 12.62 12.95 29.39
CA VAL A 16 13.01 13.43 28.04
C VAL A 16 13.40 12.25 27.15
N LEU A 17 14.19 11.30 27.65
CA LEU A 17 14.56 10.10 26.90
C LEU A 17 13.34 9.23 26.55
N ALA A 18 12.38 9.10 27.45
CA ALA A 18 11.15 8.36 27.18
C ALA A 18 10.32 9.04 26.09
N VAL A 19 10.18 10.36 26.15
CA VAL A 19 9.47 11.15 25.12
C VAL A 19 10.17 11.02 23.76
N VAL A 20 11.48 11.18 23.71
CA VAL A 20 12.27 11.01 22.47
C VAL A 20 12.11 9.59 21.91
N GLY A 21 12.14 8.57 22.76
CA GLY A 21 11.93 7.17 22.36
C GLY A 21 10.55 6.93 21.76
N VAL A 22 9.50 7.49 22.37
CA VAL A 22 8.13 7.40 21.84
C VAL A 22 8.01 8.12 20.50
N PHE A 23 8.60 9.31 20.36
CA PHE A 23 8.59 10.04 19.10
C PHE A 23 9.35 9.28 18.00
N ALA A 24 10.53 8.75 18.29
CA ALA A 24 11.32 7.97 17.34
C ALA A 24 10.53 6.72 16.88
N TRP A 25 9.93 5.99 17.82
CA TRP A 25 9.08 4.84 17.51
C TRP A 25 7.89 5.23 16.64
N PHE A 26 7.21 6.33 16.98
CA PHE A 26 6.08 6.86 16.20
C PHE A 26 6.50 7.20 14.76
N PHE A 27 7.63 7.91 14.59
CA PHE A 27 8.12 8.26 13.25
C PHE A 27 8.48 7.02 12.43
N LEU A 28 9.16 6.04 13.02
CA LEU A 28 9.51 4.81 12.34
C LEU A 28 8.27 4.01 11.90
N HIS A 29 7.19 4.10 12.66
CA HIS A 29 5.96 3.39 12.36
C HIS A 29 5.09 4.11 11.32
N VAL A 30 5.05 5.44 11.36
CA VAL A 30 4.20 6.25 10.47
C VAL A 30 4.85 6.50 9.10
N PHE A 31 6.20 6.60 9.05
CA PHE A 31 6.96 6.81 7.81
C PHE A 31 7.64 5.52 7.36
N GLU A 32 6.86 4.48 7.27
CA GLU A 32 7.27 3.19 6.74
C GLU A 32 7.72 3.29 5.29
N GLY A 33 8.74 2.49 4.94
CA GLY A 33 9.36 2.53 3.62
C GLY A 33 9.20 1.26 2.78
N GLU A 34 8.46 0.28 3.28
CA GLU A 34 8.22 -0.96 2.55
C GLU A 34 6.99 -0.81 1.65
N PRO A 35 7.12 -1.03 0.32
CA PRO A 35 5.96 -1.00 -0.57
C PRO A 35 5.08 -2.24 -0.35
N PRO A 36 3.78 -2.16 -0.69
CA PRO A 36 2.89 -3.32 -0.65
C PRO A 36 3.37 -4.43 -1.60
N GLU A 37 3.17 -5.67 -1.18
CA GLU A 37 3.45 -6.86 -1.99
C GLU A 37 2.28 -7.15 -2.92
N VAL A 38 2.56 -7.46 -4.18
CA VAL A 38 1.55 -7.76 -5.19
C VAL A 38 1.91 -9.02 -5.95
N THR A 39 0.94 -9.91 -6.10
CA THR A 39 1.05 -11.11 -6.94
C THR A 39 -0.15 -11.17 -7.88
N LEU A 40 0.11 -11.37 -9.16
CA LEU A 40 -0.90 -11.53 -10.20
C LEU A 40 -0.72 -12.88 -10.92
N GLU A 41 -1.78 -13.67 -10.96
CA GLU A 41 -1.79 -14.97 -11.62
C GLU A 41 -3.11 -15.21 -12.40
N PRO A 42 -3.05 -15.89 -13.55
CA PRO A 42 -1.87 -16.27 -14.33
C PRO A 42 -1.28 -15.07 -15.08
N LEU A 43 -0.05 -15.19 -15.58
CA LEU A 43 0.57 -14.21 -16.50
C LEU A 43 0.71 -14.85 -17.88
N PRO A 44 -0.36 -14.93 -18.68
CA PRO A 44 -0.31 -15.52 -20.01
C PRO A 44 0.46 -14.59 -20.97
N GLU A 45 1.22 -15.18 -21.87
CA GLU A 45 1.94 -14.43 -22.92
C GLU A 45 1.00 -13.81 -23.95
N TYR A 46 -0.18 -14.44 -24.16
CA TYR A 46 -1.20 -14.01 -25.12
C TYR A 46 -2.60 -14.07 -24.51
N LEU A 47 -3.40 -13.07 -24.81
CA LEU A 47 -4.82 -12.98 -24.50
C LEU A 47 -5.61 -13.07 -25.80
N SER A 48 -6.18 -14.21 -26.11
CA SER A 48 -7.02 -14.43 -27.30
C SER A 48 -8.52 -14.42 -26.98
N GLU A 49 -8.87 -14.78 -25.77
CA GLU A 49 -10.24 -14.87 -25.25
C GLU A 49 -10.28 -14.31 -23.82
N GLY A 50 -11.49 -14.19 -23.27
CA GLY A 50 -11.67 -13.80 -21.88
C GLY A 50 -10.86 -14.66 -20.92
N SER A 51 -9.95 -14.06 -20.19
CA SER A 51 -9.08 -14.74 -19.23
C SER A 51 -9.33 -14.22 -17.83
N ARG A 52 -9.36 -15.15 -16.87
CA ARG A 52 -9.56 -14.82 -15.45
C ARG A 52 -8.23 -14.68 -14.76
N PHE A 53 -8.09 -13.60 -14.00
CA PHE A 53 -6.91 -13.27 -13.23
C PHE A 53 -7.25 -13.23 -11.75
N THR A 54 -6.31 -13.61 -10.92
CA THR A 54 -6.36 -13.44 -9.47
C THR A 54 -5.22 -12.54 -9.04
N LEU A 55 -5.57 -11.43 -8.44
CA LEU A 55 -4.64 -10.47 -7.86
C LEU A 55 -4.67 -10.61 -6.36
N GLU A 56 -3.51 -10.78 -5.75
CA GLU A 56 -3.32 -10.69 -4.31
C GLU A 56 -2.45 -9.48 -4.00
N ALA A 57 -2.92 -8.63 -3.10
CA ALA A 57 -2.17 -7.50 -2.59
C ALA A 57 -2.10 -7.59 -1.06
N GLY A 58 -0.96 -7.24 -0.49
CA GLY A 58 -0.74 -7.28 0.96
C GLY A 58 0.22 -6.21 1.43
N ASP A 59 -0.09 -5.63 2.59
CA ASP A 59 0.77 -4.75 3.36
C ASP A 59 0.50 -4.99 4.84
N GLU A 60 1.47 -5.60 5.53
CA GLU A 60 1.30 -6.03 6.92
C GLU A 60 1.34 -4.87 7.91
N LYS A 61 2.00 -3.75 7.56
CA LYS A 61 2.23 -2.63 8.47
C LYS A 61 1.25 -1.49 8.25
N GLY A 62 1.32 -0.82 7.10
CA GLY A 62 0.47 0.33 6.78
C GLY A 62 -0.95 -0.05 6.39
N GLY A 63 -1.12 -1.25 5.84
CA GLY A 63 -2.36 -1.72 5.24
C GLY A 63 -2.68 -1.04 3.91
N LEU A 64 -3.52 -1.69 3.12
CA LEU A 64 -3.88 -1.26 1.77
C LEU A 64 -4.75 0.00 1.79
N ARG A 65 -4.45 0.97 0.93
CA ARG A 65 -5.24 2.17 0.71
C ARG A 65 -6.06 2.10 -0.56
N SER A 66 -5.43 1.72 -1.66
CA SER A 66 -6.13 1.58 -2.94
C SER A 66 -5.43 0.57 -3.84
N LEU A 67 -6.21 -0.01 -4.72
CA LEU A 67 -5.78 -0.97 -5.73
C LEU A 67 -6.43 -0.58 -7.04
N ARG A 68 -5.63 -0.49 -8.10
CA ARG A 68 -6.09 -0.24 -9.48
C ARG A 68 -5.43 -1.21 -10.43
N VAL A 69 -6.23 -1.78 -11.31
CA VAL A 69 -5.78 -2.57 -12.46
C VAL A 69 -6.25 -1.88 -13.71
N SER A 70 -5.33 -1.57 -14.61
CA SER A 70 -5.63 -0.95 -15.90
C SER A 70 -4.87 -1.63 -17.03
N ILE A 71 -5.40 -1.47 -18.22
CA ILE A 71 -4.77 -1.93 -19.47
C ILE A 71 -4.48 -0.71 -20.33
N GLU A 72 -3.23 -0.59 -20.74
CA GLU A 72 -2.80 0.43 -21.69
C GLU A 72 -2.51 -0.18 -23.06
N GLN A 73 -3.13 0.37 -24.09
CA GLN A 73 -2.88 0.03 -25.49
C GLN A 73 -2.95 1.27 -26.37
N ALA A 74 -1.94 1.50 -27.18
CA ALA A 74 -1.87 2.62 -28.12
C ALA A 74 -2.08 4.00 -27.46
N GLY A 75 -1.58 4.17 -26.22
CA GLY A 75 -1.75 5.41 -25.45
C GLY A 75 -3.14 5.61 -24.83
N ARG A 76 -4.00 4.60 -24.89
CA ARG A 76 -5.30 4.58 -24.23
C ARG A 76 -5.23 3.64 -23.03
N GLU A 77 -5.52 4.18 -21.86
CA GLU A 77 -5.64 3.43 -20.62
C GLU A 77 -7.13 3.14 -20.32
N THR A 78 -7.41 1.91 -19.94
CA THR A 78 -8.75 1.47 -19.54
C THR A 78 -8.66 0.78 -18.19
N THR A 79 -9.33 1.34 -17.18
CA THR A 79 -9.39 0.74 -15.84
C THR A 79 -10.33 -0.48 -15.84
N VAL A 80 -9.83 -1.61 -15.36
CA VAL A 80 -10.55 -2.87 -15.23
C VAL A 80 -11.09 -3.05 -13.81
N VAL A 81 -10.25 -2.76 -12.81
CA VAL A 81 -10.59 -2.86 -11.39
C VAL A 81 -10.10 -1.60 -10.67
N GLU A 82 -10.92 -1.07 -9.80
CA GLU A 82 -10.53 -0.01 -8.89
C GLU A 82 -11.19 -0.23 -7.53
N LYS A 83 -10.39 -0.26 -6.47
CA LYS A 83 -10.85 -0.40 -5.09
C LYS A 83 -10.13 0.55 -4.17
N THR A 84 -10.85 1.02 -3.17
CA THR A 84 -10.32 1.89 -2.10
C THR A 84 -10.68 1.28 -0.76
N PHE A 85 -9.70 1.27 0.14
CA PHE A 85 -9.81 0.72 1.49
C PHE A 85 -9.67 1.88 2.49
N PRO A 86 -10.66 2.11 3.36
CA PRO A 86 -10.61 3.19 4.32
C PRO A 86 -9.59 2.90 5.44
N TYR A 87 -8.98 3.96 5.94
CA TYR A 87 -8.14 3.90 7.14
C TYR A 87 -9.02 3.65 8.37
N GLN A 88 -8.72 2.62 9.15
CA GLN A 88 -9.52 2.22 10.31
C GLN A 88 -8.63 1.85 11.51
N GLY A 89 -9.02 2.35 12.69
CA GLY A 89 -8.31 2.10 13.93
C GLY A 89 -7.02 2.89 14.11
N LEU A 90 -6.33 2.62 15.20
CA LEU A 90 -5.04 3.24 15.49
C LEU A 90 -3.97 2.58 14.60
N PHE A 91 -3.23 3.40 13.84
CA PHE A 91 -2.24 2.92 12.84
C PHE A 91 -2.82 1.93 11.83
N ASN A 92 -4.09 2.11 11.45
CA ASN A 92 -4.82 1.25 10.53
C ASN A 92 -4.94 -0.21 10.99
N SER A 93 -4.93 -0.46 12.29
CA SER A 93 -4.99 -1.81 12.86
C SER A 93 -6.24 -2.61 12.46
N ASP A 94 -7.35 -1.91 12.21
CA ASP A 94 -8.64 -2.50 11.81
C ASP A 94 -8.89 -2.37 10.30
N GLY A 95 -7.91 -1.87 9.56
CA GLY A 95 -7.97 -1.72 8.12
C GLY A 95 -7.70 -3.01 7.35
N VAL A 96 -7.73 -2.92 6.04
CA VAL A 96 -7.45 -4.07 5.15
C VAL A 96 -5.95 -4.19 4.93
N HIS A 97 -5.35 -5.27 5.41
CA HIS A 97 -3.93 -5.58 5.23
C HIS A 97 -3.66 -6.57 4.11
N ARG A 98 -4.65 -7.37 3.73
CA ARG A 98 -4.58 -8.29 2.58
C ARG A 98 -5.89 -8.25 1.82
N HIS A 99 -5.79 -8.27 0.51
CA HIS A 99 -6.94 -8.33 -0.39
C HIS A 99 -6.65 -9.26 -1.56
N ARG A 100 -7.64 -10.10 -1.89
CA ARG A 100 -7.62 -10.93 -3.08
C ARG A 100 -8.79 -10.51 -3.96
N GLU A 101 -8.51 -10.21 -5.22
CA GLU A 101 -9.49 -9.86 -6.23
C GLU A 101 -9.38 -10.82 -7.41
N THR A 102 -10.52 -11.28 -7.89
CA THR A 102 -10.59 -12.06 -9.13
C THR A 102 -11.36 -11.26 -10.15
N PHE A 103 -10.78 -11.05 -11.32
CA PHE A 103 -11.37 -10.30 -12.41
C PHE A 103 -11.13 -10.99 -13.75
N GLU A 104 -11.92 -10.62 -14.72
CA GLU A 104 -11.83 -11.16 -16.09
C GLU A 104 -11.43 -10.05 -17.05
N ILE A 105 -10.51 -10.34 -17.93
CA ILE A 105 -10.12 -9.48 -19.04
C ILE A 105 -10.59 -10.13 -20.33
N ASP A 106 -11.60 -9.54 -20.96
CA ASP A 106 -12.04 -9.89 -22.30
C ASP A 106 -11.55 -8.83 -23.28
N PRO A 107 -10.60 -9.14 -24.17
CA PRO A 107 -10.09 -8.19 -25.15
C PRO A 107 -11.20 -7.60 -26.04
N ASN A 108 -12.23 -8.37 -26.36
CA ASN A 108 -13.34 -7.89 -27.20
C ASN A 108 -14.23 -6.89 -26.44
N ALA A 109 -14.55 -7.20 -25.17
CA ALA A 109 -15.36 -6.29 -24.34
C ALA A 109 -14.65 -4.97 -24.06
N LEU A 110 -13.32 -4.98 -23.97
CA LEU A 110 -12.48 -3.80 -23.78
C LEU A 110 -12.12 -3.08 -25.09
N ASN A 111 -12.57 -3.61 -26.26
CA ASN A 111 -12.22 -3.10 -27.59
C ASN A 111 -10.70 -2.99 -27.80
N LEU A 112 -9.95 -3.99 -27.34
CA LEU A 112 -8.53 -4.07 -27.57
C LEU A 112 -8.25 -4.51 -28.99
N ALA A 113 -7.34 -3.83 -29.67
CA ALA A 113 -6.88 -4.21 -30.99
C ALA A 113 -5.88 -5.38 -30.90
N GLN A 114 -5.67 -6.06 -32.04
CA GLN A 114 -4.55 -7.01 -32.11
C GLN A 114 -3.23 -6.27 -31.96
N GLY A 115 -2.37 -6.77 -31.07
CA GLY A 115 -1.05 -6.18 -30.81
C GLY A 115 -0.69 -6.22 -29.33
N ARG A 116 0.32 -5.43 -29.00
CA ARG A 116 0.83 -5.35 -27.64
C ARG A 116 -0.08 -4.48 -26.78
N ALA A 117 -0.42 -4.97 -25.60
CA ALA A 117 -1.05 -4.21 -24.53
C ALA A 117 -0.22 -4.41 -23.25
N GLU A 118 -0.28 -3.45 -22.36
CA GLU A 118 0.39 -3.47 -21.06
C GLU A 118 -0.64 -3.52 -19.95
N LEU A 119 -0.53 -4.50 -19.07
CA LEU A 119 -1.34 -4.59 -17.87
C LEU A 119 -0.60 -3.89 -16.73
N LYS A 120 -1.21 -2.86 -16.19
CA LYS A 120 -0.69 -2.10 -15.05
C LYS A 120 -1.45 -2.46 -13.80
N VAL A 121 -0.73 -2.76 -12.75
CA VAL A 121 -1.27 -2.95 -11.40
C VAL A 121 -0.62 -1.93 -10.49
N GLU A 122 -1.44 -1.11 -9.85
CA GLU A 122 -1.00 -0.08 -8.92
C GLU A 122 -1.64 -0.35 -7.56
N VAL A 123 -0.82 -0.49 -6.54
CA VAL A 123 -1.27 -0.67 -5.15
C VAL A 123 -0.59 0.36 -4.27
N PHE A 124 -1.40 1.05 -3.47
CA PHE A 124 -0.94 2.05 -2.51
C PHE A 124 -1.29 1.62 -1.10
N ASP A 125 -0.38 1.88 -0.18
CA ASP A 125 -0.58 1.69 1.25
C ASP A 125 -1.08 2.99 1.95
N HIS A 126 -1.33 2.90 3.24
CA HIS A 126 -1.67 4.03 4.09
C HIS A 126 -0.45 4.68 4.76
N SER A 127 0.78 4.36 4.34
CA SER A 127 1.95 5.05 4.85
C SER A 127 1.90 6.54 4.48
N ARG A 128 2.59 7.39 5.24
CA ARG A 128 2.69 8.81 4.94
C ARG A 128 3.92 9.18 4.14
N ARG A 129 4.55 8.20 3.52
CA ARG A 129 5.70 8.41 2.64
C ARG A 129 5.26 9.03 1.31
N GLY A 130 6.18 9.65 0.57
CA GLY A 130 5.85 10.23 -0.72
C GLY A 130 4.92 11.45 -0.67
N GLY A 131 4.97 12.26 0.42
CA GLY A 131 4.10 13.45 0.55
C GLY A 131 2.68 13.14 1.01
N GLY A 132 2.43 11.92 1.50
CA GLY A 132 1.13 11.45 1.98
C GLY A 132 0.41 10.52 0.99
N ASP A 133 1.04 10.23 -0.16
CA ASP A 133 0.46 9.33 -1.17
C ASP A 133 0.68 7.85 -0.84
N GLY A 134 1.54 7.54 0.14
CA GLY A 134 1.90 6.19 0.52
C GLY A 134 3.00 5.58 -0.34
N ASN A 135 3.35 4.32 -0.04
CA ASN A 135 4.21 3.53 -0.91
C ASN A 135 3.37 2.94 -2.04
N GLN A 136 3.98 2.83 -3.21
CA GLN A 136 3.37 2.28 -4.41
C GLN A 136 4.15 1.07 -4.90
N THR A 137 3.45 0.08 -5.40
CA THR A 137 4.00 -1.06 -6.14
C THR A 137 3.19 -1.29 -7.42
#